data_28bca7e7b94f9242b48cd5142244761e
#
_entry.id   28bca7e7b94f9242b48cd5142244761e
#
_cell.length_a   1.000
_cell.length_b   1.000
_cell.length_c   1.000
_cell.angle_alpha   90.00
_cell.angle_beta   90.00
_cell.angle_gamma   90.00
#
_symmetry.space_group_name_H-M   'P 1'
#
loop_
_entity.id
_entity.type
_entity.pdbx_description
1 polymer ?
#
loop_
_entity_poly.entity_id
_entity_poly.type
_entity_poly.pdbx_seq_one_letter_code
_entity_poly.pdbx_strand_id
1 'polypeptide(L)'
;NIKLTDQKISFSVDEKFKQQVLDVFTDEESDLNPYYQRFKSHQLDITENDNYYVVNYSRQGIIELKTSSQDQALEIVRRRIDEIGTNEPNILKRGNDRILVELPGLDDPMRIKSLLGKTANLTFRFVTNNTEDSFGTEKLKYEDNTEEAMVSKRIILSGDNLLDAQPRMNNETNETVVSFTLDRVGAKR
;
A
#
# COMPACT_ATOMS: atom_id res chain seq x y z
N ASN A 1 20.89 12.61 8.24
CA ASN A 1 20.16 13.20 7.11
C ASN A 1 19.72 12.09 6.15
N ILE A 2 18.40 11.96 5.96
CA ILE A 2 17.84 11.03 4.99
C ILE A 2 17.34 11.85 3.80
N LYS A 3 17.70 11.45 2.57
CA LYS A 3 17.22 12.05 1.33
C LYS A 3 16.55 10.98 0.49
N LEU A 4 15.35 11.25 0.01
CA LEU A 4 14.62 10.44 -0.94
C LEU A 4 14.70 11.12 -2.31
N THR A 5 15.20 10.41 -3.32
CA THR A 5 15.32 10.91 -4.69
C THR A 5 15.00 9.74 -5.62
N ASP A 6 14.11 9.94 -6.59
CA ASP A 6 13.74 8.98 -7.64
C ASP A 6 14.15 7.51 -7.38
N GLN A 7 13.36 6.82 -6.56
CA GLN A 7 13.56 5.38 -6.24
C GLN A 7 14.84 5.04 -5.46
N LYS A 8 15.53 6.05 -4.90
CA LYS A 8 16.73 5.86 -4.09
C LYS A 8 16.59 6.55 -2.75
N ILE A 9 17.05 5.89 -1.71
CA ILE A 9 17.17 6.47 -0.38
C ILE A 9 18.65 6.65 -0.09
N SER A 10 19.05 7.87 0.25
CA SER A 10 20.42 8.16 0.67
C SER A 10 20.43 8.64 2.12
N PHE A 11 21.32 8.10 2.93
CA PHE A 11 21.46 8.48 4.33
C PHE A 11 22.89 8.32 4.84
N SER A 12 23.24 9.08 5.85
CA SER A 12 24.51 8.97 6.57
C SER A 12 24.30 8.32 7.93
N VAL A 13 25.27 7.53 8.36
CA VAL A 13 25.25 6.79 9.62
C VAL A 13 26.58 7.04 10.35
N ASP A 14 26.52 7.16 11.67
CA ASP A 14 27.73 7.19 12.50
C ASP A 14 28.50 5.87 12.36
N GLU A 15 29.83 5.97 12.36
CA GLU A 15 30.75 4.83 12.19
C GLU A 15 30.40 3.64 13.12
N LYS A 16 30.03 3.94 14.37
CA LYS A 16 29.66 2.93 15.38
C LYS A 16 28.42 2.09 15.03
N PHE A 17 27.57 2.55 14.12
CA PHE A 17 26.35 1.86 13.71
C PHE A 17 26.40 1.26 12.30
N LYS A 18 27.51 1.43 11.59
CA LYS A 18 27.67 0.92 10.22
C LYS A 18 27.33 -0.55 10.09
N GLN A 19 27.94 -1.37 10.93
CA GLN A 19 27.73 -2.82 10.86
C GLN A 19 26.27 -3.18 11.11
N GLN A 20 25.63 -2.58 12.09
CA GLN A 20 24.22 -2.83 12.40
C GLN A 20 23.29 -2.47 11.25
N VAL A 21 23.59 -1.39 10.51
CA VAL A 21 22.83 -1.01 9.33
C VAL A 21 23.01 -2.02 8.21
N LEU A 22 24.25 -2.41 7.92
CA LEU A 22 24.53 -3.43 6.90
C LEU A 22 23.84 -4.75 7.22
N ASP A 23 23.92 -5.19 8.48
CA ASP A 23 23.29 -6.43 8.94
C ASP A 23 21.76 -6.44 8.68
N VAL A 24 21.08 -5.31 8.92
CA VAL A 24 19.64 -5.19 8.66
C VAL A 24 19.29 -5.38 7.18
N PHE A 25 20.11 -4.87 6.26
CA PHE A 25 19.87 -5.03 4.81
C PHE A 25 20.30 -6.38 4.27
N THR A 26 21.32 -7.01 4.89
CA THR A 26 21.87 -8.29 4.44
C THR A 26 21.29 -9.50 5.16
N ASP A 27 20.52 -9.31 6.21
CA ASP A 27 19.83 -10.38 6.92
C ASP A 27 18.80 -11.04 6.00
N GLU A 28 18.99 -12.34 5.74
CA GLU A 28 18.14 -13.15 4.88
C GLU A 28 16.73 -13.38 5.43
N GLU A 29 16.54 -13.22 6.75
CA GLU A 29 15.27 -13.39 7.46
C GLU A 29 14.59 -12.05 7.76
N SER A 30 15.22 -10.94 7.38
CA SER A 30 14.69 -9.59 7.59
C SER A 30 13.38 -9.37 6.82
N ASP A 31 12.48 -8.60 7.43
CA ASP A 31 11.26 -8.11 6.76
C ASP A 31 11.59 -7.26 5.50
N LEU A 32 12.85 -6.79 5.34
CA LEU A 32 13.33 -6.13 4.12
C LEU A 32 13.62 -7.10 2.98
N ASN A 33 13.75 -8.40 3.29
CA ASN A 33 14.09 -9.44 2.33
C ASN A 33 13.03 -10.57 2.32
N PRO A 34 11.72 -10.26 2.18
CA PRO A 34 10.64 -11.24 2.37
C PRO A 34 10.67 -12.41 1.40
N TYR A 35 11.37 -12.28 0.29
CA TYR A 35 11.48 -13.31 -0.76
C TYR A 35 12.84 -13.97 -0.85
N TYR A 36 13.79 -13.66 0.07
CA TYR A 36 15.15 -14.19 -0.01
C TYR A 36 15.19 -15.72 -0.01
N GLN A 37 14.41 -16.36 0.84
CA GLN A 37 14.38 -17.82 0.92
C GLN A 37 13.97 -18.48 -0.40
N ARG A 38 13.12 -17.81 -1.18
CA ARG A 38 12.62 -18.31 -2.46
C ARG A 38 13.59 -18.05 -3.62
N PHE A 39 14.19 -16.85 -3.69
CA PHE A 39 14.97 -16.40 -4.84
C PHE A 39 16.47 -16.29 -4.58
N LYS A 40 16.88 -16.45 -3.30
CA LYS A 40 18.27 -16.28 -2.86
C LYS A 40 18.89 -14.95 -3.32
N SER A 41 18.06 -13.91 -3.29
CA SER A 41 18.44 -12.55 -3.69
C SER A 41 17.79 -11.54 -2.74
N HIS A 42 18.53 -10.52 -2.35
CA HIS A 42 18.03 -9.42 -1.55
C HIS A 42 17.08 -8.55 -2.36
N GLN A 43 16.07 -8.01 -1.70
CA GLN A 43 15.11 -7.09 -2.33
C GLN A 43 15.71 -5.71 -2.59
N LEU A 44 16.63 -5.31 -1.74
CA LEU A 44 17.30 -4.02 -1.79
C LEU A 44 18.81 -4.21 -1.98
N ASP A 45 19.39 -3.34 -2.80
CA ASP A 45 20.83 -3.17 -2.92
C ASP A 45 21.27 -1.99 -2.07
N ILE A 46 22.27 -2.18 -1.23
CA ILE A 46 22.92 -1.12 -0.45
C ILE A 46 24.31 -0.89 -0.98
N THR A 47 24.65 0.36 -1.26
CA THR A 47 25.97 0.78 -1.72
C THR A 47 26.53 1.82 -0.76
N GLU A 48 27.75 1.61 -0.31
CA GLU A 48 28.48 2.56 0.51
C GLU A 48 29.27 3.53 -0.38
N ASN A 49 29.13 4.82 -0.14
CA ASN A 49 29.86 5.89 -0.78
C ASN A 49 30.43 6.82 0.30
N ASP A 50 31.73 6.82 0.51
CA ASP A 50 32.48 7.63 1.49
C ASP A 50 31.78 7.79 2.85
N ASN A 51 30.84 8.74 2.95
CA ASN A 51 30.16 9.08 4.21
C ASN A 51 28.63 8.85 4.16
N TYR A 52 28.12 8.21 3.12
CA TYR A 52 26.69 7.94 3.01
C TYR A 52 26.40 6.62 2.32
N TYR A 53 25.25 6.07 2.65
CA TYR A 53 24.71 4.87 2.03
C TYR A 53 23.63 5.25 1.00
N VAL A 54 23.62 4.52 -0.11
CA VAL A 54 22.56 4.59 -1.11
C VAL A 54 21.87 3.24 -1.16
N VAL A 55 20.57 3.24 -0.96
CA VAL A 55 19.72 2.06 -1.04
C VAL A 55 18.76 2.22 -2.20
N ASN A 56 18.66 1.19 -3.02
CA ASN A 56 17.74 1.08 -4.14
C ASN A 56 17.20 -0.35 -4.25
N TYR A 57 16.11 -0.52 -5.00
CA TYR A 57 15.64 -1.86 -5.30
C TYR A 57 16.67 -2.61 -6.15
N SER A 58 16.94 -3.86 -5.79
CA SER A 58 17.69 -4.78 -6.64
C SER A 58 16.88 -5.12 -7.90
N ARG A 59 17.53 -5.70 -8.89
CA ARG A 59 16.85 -6.19 -10.09
C ARG A 59 15.72 -7.16 -9.74
N GLN A 60 15.98 -8.10 -8.82
CA GLN A 60 14.98 -9.04 -8.34
C GLN A 60 13.89 -8.33 -7.56
N GLY A 61 14.24 -7.38 -6.69
CA GLY A 61 13.28 -6.58 -5.93
C GLY A 61 12.29 -5.82 -6.82
N ILE A 62 12.75 -5.27 -7.94
CA ILE A 62 11.86 -4.62 -8.93
C ILE A 62 10.91 -5.64 -9.58
N ILE A 63 11.41 -6.83 -9.93
CA ILE A 63 10.56 -7.87 -10.52
C ILE A 63 9.48 -8.30 -9.54
N GLU A 64 9.84 -8.55 -8.28
CA GLU A 64 8.89 -8.96 -7.24
C GLU A 64 7.86 -7.86 -6.93
N LEU A 65 8.31 -6.60 -6.84
CA LEU A 65 7.42 -5.47 -6.63
C LEU A 65 6.39 -5.36 -7.76
N LYS A 66 6.81 -5.49 -9.02
CA LYS A 66 5.91 -5.46 -10.19
C LYS A 66 4.94 -6.64 -10.18
N THR A 67 5.43 -7.83 -9.88
CA THR A 67 4.60 -9.04 -9.83
C THR A 67 3.54 -8.93 -8.73
N SER A 68 3.95 -8.56 -7.53
CA SER A 68 3.06 -8.37 -6.39
C SER A 68 2.02 -7.29 -6.65
N SER A 69 2.44 -6.14 -7.20
CA SER A 69 1.52 -5.05 -7.57
C SER A 69 0.52 -5.47 -8.63
N GLN A 70 0.94 -6.27 -9.62
CA GLN A 70 0.05 -6.79 -10.65
C GLN A 70 -0.95 -7.81 -10.07
N ASP A 71 -0.52 -8.65 -9.11
CA ASP A 71 -1.41 -9.58 -8.42
C ASP A 71 -2.48 -8.84 -7.62
N GLN A 72 -2.08 -7.83 -6.85
CA GLN A 72 -3.02 -6.99 -6.12
C GLN A 72 -3.99 -6.26 -7.06
N ALA A 73 -3.49 -5.68 -8.14
CA ALA A 73 -4.33 -5.01 -9.13
C ALA A 73 -5.33 -5.97 -9.77
N LEU A 74 -4.94 -7.21 -10.08
CA LEU A 74 -5.81 -8.24 -10.62
C LEU A 74 -6.96 -8.57 -9.66
N GLU A 75 -6.67 -8.74 -8.37
CA GLU A 75 -7.69 -9.00 -7.34
C GLU A 75 -8.65 -7.81 -7.17
N ILE A 76 -8.14 -6.59 -7.18
CA ILE A 76 -8.96 -5.37 -7.12
C ILE A 76 -9.89 -5.30 -8.35
N VAL A 77 -9.36 -5.53 -9.53
CA VAL A 77 -10.14 -5.54 -10.79
C VAL A 77 -11.22 -6.60 -10.71
N ARG A 78 -10.89 -7.82 -10.26
CA ARG A 78 -11.84 -8.92 -10.12
C ARG A 78 -13.01 -8.54 -9.21
N ARG A 79 -12.73 -8.05 -8.00
CA ARG A 79 -13.76 -7.61 -7.04
C ARG A 79 -14.68 -6.54 -7.64
N ARG A 80 -14.13 -5.53 -8.32
CA ARG A 80 -14.92 -4.46 -8.95
C ARG A 80 -15.79 -4.96 -10.10
N ILE A 81 -15.32 -5.95 -10.85
CA ILE A 81 -16.10 -6.57 -11.91
C ILE A 81 -17.22 -7.45 -11.33
N ASP A 82 -16.95 -8.18 -10.27
CA ASP A 82 -17.95 -9.00 -9.56
C ASP A 82 -19.08 -8.12 -8.97
N GLU A 83 -18.76 -6.94 -8.44
CA GLU A 83 -19.75 -5.96 -7.95
C GLU A 83 -20.68 -5.45 -9.07
N ILE A 84 -20.24 -5.45 -10.32
CA ILE A 84 -21.07 -5.06 -11.48
C ILE A 84 -22.05 -6.17 -11.88
N GLY A 85 -21.80 -7.40 -11.40
CA GLY A 85 -22.66 -8.55 -11.68
C GLY A 85 -22.54 -9.06 -13.12
N THR A 86 -21.35 -9.01 -13.70
CA THR A 86 -21.11 -9.52 -15.06
C THR A 86 -21.03 -11.04 -15.08
N ASN A 87 -21.61 -11.65 -16.11
CA ASN A 87 -21.53 -13.09 -16.29
C ASN A 87 -20.15 -13.48 -16.87
N GLU A 88 -19.45 -14.37 -16.17
CA GLU A 88 -18.22 -15.03 -16.64
C GLU A 88 -17.13 -14.06 -17.17
N PRO A 89 -16.63 -13.12 -16.36
CA PRO A 89 -15.56 -12.22 -16.78
C PRO A 89 -14.27 -13.01 -16.99
N ASN A 90 -13.53 -12.73 -18.07
CA ASN A 90 -12.20 -13.26 -18.27
C ASN A 90 -11.16 -12.19 -17.87
N ILE A 91 -10.43 -12.42 -16.79
CA ILE A 91 -9.48 -11.46 -16.24
C ILE A 91 -8.12 -12.14 -16.12
N LEU A 92 -7.15 -11.71 -16.92
CA LEU A 92 -5.85 -12.34 -17.06
C LEU A 92 -4.71 -11.33 -16.99
N LYS A 93 -3.59 -11.74 -16.40
CA LYS A 93 -2.33 -11.00 -16.53
C LYS A 93 -1.82 -11.07 -17.97
N ARG A 94 -1.36 -9.94 -18.51
CA ARG A 94 -0.72 -9.88 -19.83
C ARG A 94 0.60 -9.14 -19.76
N GLY A 95 1.71 -9.88 -19.83
CA GLY A 95 3.04 -9.34 -19.55
C GLY A 95 3.19 -8.98 -18.07
N ASN A 96 4.11 -8.07 -17.77
CA ASN A 96 4.45 -7.69 -16.38
C ASN A 96 3.78 -6.39 -15.92
N ASP A 97 2.97 -5.77 -16.78
CA ASP A 97 2.45 -4.41 -16.58
C ASP A 97 1.00 -4.22 -17.01
N ARG A 98 0.33 -5.26 -17.52
CA ARG A 98 -1.03 -5.18 -18.05
C ARG A 98 -1.93 -6.25 -17.50
N ILE A 99 -3.22 -5.91 -17.40
CA ILE A 99 -4.32 -6.83 -17.10
C ILE A 99 -5.28 -6.78 -18.28
N LEU A 100 -5.58 -7.94 -18.87
CA LEU A 100 -6.62 -8.09 -19.88
C LEU A 100 -7.93 -8.35 -19.16
N VAL A 101 -8.96 -7.59 -19.51
CA VAL A 101 -10.32 -7.74 -19.00
C VAL A 101 -11.26 -7.89 -20.19
N GLU A 102 -11.94 -9.02 -20.27
CA GLU A 102 -12.95 -9.30 -21.28
C GLU A 102 -14.29 -9.53 -20.58
N LEU A 103 -15.30 -8.77 -20.95
CA LEU A 103 -16.61 -8.75 -20.32
C LEU A 103 -17.68 -9.03 -21.36
N PRO A 104 -18.07 -10.31 -21.56
CA PRO A 104 -19.09 -10.66 -22.52
C PRO A 104 -20.44 -9.99 -22.21
N GLY A 105 -21.11 -9.48 -23.25
CA GLY A 105 -22.45 -8.89 -23.12
C GLY A 105 -22.50 -7.46 -22.52
N LEU A 106 -21.37 -6.78 -22.37
CA LEU A 106 -21.32 -5.39 -21.96
C LEU A 106 -20.97 -4.49 -23.14
N ASP A 107 -21.91 -3.61 -23.50
CA ASP A 107 -21.80 -2.73 -24.66
C ASP A 107 -21.18 -1.35 -24.34
N ASP A 108 -20.94 -1.03 -23.07
CA ASP A 108 -20.39 0.27 -22.64
C ASP A 108 -19.01 0.13 -21.97
N PRO A 109 -17.92 0.10 -22.75
CA PRO A 109 -16.57 0.03 -22.21
C PRO A 109 -16.13 1.29 -21.44
N MET A 110 -16.76 2.44 -21.71
CA MET A 110 -16.41 3.68 -21.00
C MET A 110 -16.90 3.67 -19.55
N ARG A 111 -18.09 3.14 -19.31
CA ARG A 111 -18.63 2.94 -17.96
C ARG A 111 -17.72 2.02 -17.16
N ILE A 112 -17.28 0.90 -17.73
CA ILE A 112 -16.38 -0.05 -17.08
C ILE A 112 -15.04 0.62 -16.78
N LYS A 113 -14.46 1.33 -17.73
CA LYS A 113 -13.20 2.06 -17.53
C LYS A 113 -13.31 3.09 -16.41
N SER A 114 -14.43 3.81 -16.29
CA SER A 114 -14.65 4.79 -15.22
C SER A 114 -14.76 4.12 -13.86
N LEU A 115 -15.39 2.95 -13.75
CA LEU A 115 -15.51 2.19 -12.51
C LEU A 115 -14.17 1.59 -12.07
N LEU A 116 -13.43 1.02 -12.99
CA LEU A 116 -12.09 0.47 -12.72
C LEU A 116 -11.07 1.56 -12.39
N GLY A 117 -11.20 2.73 -13.01
CA GLY A 117 -10.27 3.87 -12.82
C GLY A 117 -10.49 4.68 -11.55
N LYS A 118 -11.57 4.45 -10.81
CA LYS A 118 -11.79 5.12 -9.52
C LYS A 118 -10.78 4.59 -8.50
N THR A 119 -9.82 5.41 -8.14
CA THR A 119 -8.90 5.14 -7.03
C THR A 119 -9.40 5.84 -5.78
N ALA A 120 -9.74 5.08 -4.75
CA ALA A 120 -9.98 5.63 -3.43
C ALA A 120 -8.73 5.38 -2.58
N ASN A 121 -8.15 6.44 -2.05
CA ASN A 121 -7.03 6.34 -1.13
C ASN A 121 -7.59 6.34 0.30
N LEU A 122 -7.73 5.15 0.89
CA LEU A 122 -8.18 5.01 2.27
C LEU A 122 -6.99 5.15 3.22
N THR A 123 -7.10 6.08 4.15
CA THR A 123 -6.11 6.25 5.22
C THR A 123 -6.79 6.40 6.56
N PHE A 124 -6.23 5.79 7.59
CA PHE A 124 -6.67 5.96 8.98
C PHE A 124 -5.67 6.86 9.70
N ARG A 125 -6.18 7.88 10.37
CA ARG A 125 -5.38 8.88 11.06
C ARG A 125 -6.03 9.25 12.39
N PHE A 126 -5.24 9.66 13.37
CA PHE A 126 -5.82 10.17 14.61
C PHE A 126 -6.46 11.53 14.40
N VAL A 127 -7.66 11.69 14.93
CA VAL A 127 -8.30 12.99 15.09
C VAL A 127 -7.68 13.67 16.32
N THR A 128 -7.36 14.95 16.21
CA THR A 128 -6.83 15.76 17.31
C THR A 128 -7.85 16.82 17.70
N ASN A 129 -8.00 17.04 19.00
CA ASN A 129 -8.88 18.08 19.52
C ASN A 129 -8.24 19.48 19.49
N ASN A 130 -6.99 19.60 19.03
CA ASN A 130 -6.35 20.90 18.84
C ASN A 130 -6.93 21.57 17.59
N THR A 131 -7.60 22.68 17.78
CA THR A 131 -8.21 23.49 16.73
C THR A 131 -7.21 24.41 16.01
N GLU A 132 -5.99 24.53 16.52
CA GLU A 132 -4.93 25.34 15.92
C GLU A 132 -4.10 24.53 14.94
N ASP A 133 -3.73 25.15 13.81
CA ASP A 133 -2.79 24.58 12.83
C ASP A 133 -1.44 24.36 13.50
N SER A 134 -1.21 23.16 14.02
CA SER A 134 0.05 22.78 14.62
C SER A 134 0.90 21.97 13.63
N PHE A 135 2.21 22.05 13.80
CA PHE A 135 3.14 21.25 13.00
C PHE A 135 2.79 19.76 13.13
N GLY A 136 2.49 19.10 12.01
CA GLY A 136 2.13 17.67 12.00
C GLY A 136 0.64 17.37 11.95
N THR A 137 -0.23 18.37 11.86
CA THR A 137 -1.68 18.21 11.64
C THR A 137 -2.11 18.78 10.31
N GLU A 138 -3.26 18.35 9.80
CA GLU A 138 -3.93 18.90 8.65
C GLU A 138 -5.44 18.88 8.86
N LYS A 139 -6.12 19.81 8.19
CA LYS A 139 -7.57 19.96 8.25
C LYS A 139 -8.23 19.22 7.10
N LEU A 140 -9.16 18.32 7.42
CA LEU A 140 -9.97 17.60 6.46
C LEU A 140 -11.45 17.96 6.64
N LYS A 141 -12.17 18.02 5.53
CA LYS A 141 -13.62 18.24 5.52
C LYS A 141 -14.35 16.91 5.54
N TYR A 142 -15.47 16.86 6.24
CA TYR A 142 -16.42 15.78 6.09
C TYR A 142 -17.07 15.78 4.70
N GLU A 143 -17.58 14.64 4.28
CA GLU A 143 -18.16 14.45 2.94
C GLU A 143 -19.33 15.43 2.66
N ASP A 144 -20.12 15.73 3.69
CA ASP A 144 -21.22 16.70 3.63
C ASP A 144 -20.78 18.17 3.61
N ASN A 145 -19.47 18.43 3.75
CA ASN A 145 -18.87 19.77 3.83
C ASN A 145 -19.40 20.65 4.99
N THR A 146 -20.07 20.08 5.97
CA THR A 146 -20.65 20.83 7.10
C THR A 146 -19.66 21.06 8.22
N GLU A 147 -18.75 20.09 8.42
CA GLU A 147 -17.78 20.14 9.50
C GLU A 147 -16.36 19.87 8.99
N GLU A 148 -15.39 20.25 9.79
CA GLU A 148 -13.97 20.01 9.55
C GLU A 148 -13.36 19.28 10.75
N ALA A 149 -12.48 18.33 10.48
CA ALA A 149 -11.72 17.63 11.50
C ALA A 149 -10.21 17.91 11.35
N MET A 150 -9.55 18.18 12.46
CA MET A 150 -8.10 18.22 12.52
C MET A 150 -7.56 16.81 12.71
N VAL A 151 -6.72 16.36 11.78
CA VAL A 151 -6.14 15.03 11.80
C VAL A 151 -4.62 15.08 11.76
N SER A 152 -3.98 14.07 12.33
CA SER A 152 -2.54 13.90 12.22
C SER A 152 -2.14 13.68 10.76
N LYS A 153 -1.06 14.33 10.28
CA LYS A 153 -0.44 14.01 8.99
C LYS A 153 0.13 12.60 8.94
N ARG A 154 0.44 12.03 10.12
CA ARG A 154 0.91 10.65 10.20
C ARG A 154 -0.23 9.68 9.92
N ILE A 155 -0.08 8.89 8.86
CA ILE A 155 -0.96 7.79 8.52
C ILE A 155 -0.64 6.62 9.44
N ILE A 156 -1.67 6.08 10.12
CA ILE A 156 -1.55 4.91 10.99
C ILE A 156 -1.68 3.65 10.16
N LEU A 157 -2.73 3.60 9.33
CA LEU A 157 -3.02 2.50 8.42
C LEU A 157 -3.45 3.07 7.07
N SER A 158 -3.11 2.37 6.00
CA SER A 158 -3.60 2.63 4.65
C SER A 158 -4.48 1.48 4.17
N GLY A 159 -5.25 1.71 3.13
CA GLY A 159 -6.04 0.67 2.48
C GLY A 159 -5.21 -0.53 1.99
N ASP A 160 -3.92 -0.33 1.76
CA ASP A 160 -2.99 -1.41 1.37
C ASP A 160 -2.82 -2.47 2.47
N ASN A 161 -3.09 -2.10 3.73
CA ASN A 161 -3.04 -3.01 4.86
C ASN A 161 -4.36 -3.77 5.10
N LEU A 162 -5.40 -3.49 4.32
CA LEU A 162 -6.69 -4.17 4.41
C LEU A 162 -6.71 -5.42 3.54
N LEU A 163 -6.94 -6.57 4.17
CA LEU A 163 -7.16 -7.83 3.47
C LEU A 163 -8.63 -8.05 3.12
N ASP A 164 -9.55 -7.62 4.01
CA ASP A 164 -10.98 -7.79 3.85
C ASP A 164 -11.75 -6.74 4.65
N ALA A 165 -12.95 -6.38 4.19
CA ALA A 165 -13.86 -5.48 4.87
C ALA A 165 -15.31 -5.92 4.65
N GLN A 166 -16.05 -6.18 5.73
CA GLN A 166 -17.41 -6.68 5.66
C GLN A 166 -18.35 -5.91 6.62
N PRO A 167 -19.57 -5.60 6.21
CA PRO A 167 -20.56 -5.07 7.12
C PRO A 167 -20.98 -6.15 8.12
N ARG A 168 -21.06 -5.79 9.41
CA ARG A 168 -21.56 -6.64 10.49
C ARG A 168 -22.49 -5.85 11.37
N MET A 169 -23.49 -6.52 11.93
CA MET A 169 -24.34 -5.91 12.95
C MET A 169 -23.68 -6.07 14.31
N ASN A 170 -23.52 -4.98 15.03
CA ASN A 170 -23.11 -5.03 16.42
C ASN A 170 -24.32 -5.42 17.28
N ASN A 171 -24.27 -6.58 17.93
CA ASN A 171 -25.38 -7.13 18.70
C ASN A 171 -25.69 -6.33 20.01
N GLU A 172 -24.74 -5.49 20.46
CA GLU A 172 -24.90 -4.71 21.68
C GLU A 172 -25.56 -3.34 21.38
N THR A 173 -25.17 -2.68 20.29
CA THR A 173 -25.67 -1.35 19.91
C THR A 173 -26.75 -1.38 18.83
N ASN A 174 -26.99 -2.52 18.21
CA ASN A 174 -27.86 -2.72 17.05
C ASN A 174 -27.51 -1.84 15.84
N GLU A 175 -26.25 -1.42 15.75
CA GLU A 175 -25.71 -0.60 14.65
C GLU A 175 -24.95 -1.46 13.64
N THR A 176 -25.02 -1.05 12.38
CA THR A 176 -24.18 -1.65 11.34
C THR A 176 -22.77 -1.08 11.43
N VAL A 177 -21.79 -1.96 11.67
CA VAL A 177 -20.37 -1.62 11.72
C VAL A 177 -19.66 -2.28 10.56
N VAL A 178 -18.53 -1.72 10.13
CA VAL A 178 -17.63 -2.35 9.16
C VAL A 178 -16.52 -3.05 9.93
N SER A 179 -16.50 -4.39 9.83
CA SER A 179 -15.39 -5.22 10.33
C SER A 179 -14.37 -5.40 9.23
N PHE A 180 -13.12 -5.11 9.51
CA PHE A 180 -12.03 -5.31 8.54
C PHE A 180 -10.90 -6.15 9.12
N THR A 181 -10.27 -6.91 8.24
CA THR A 181 -9.11 -7.74 8.55
C THR A 181 -7.86 -7.07 8.00
N LEU A 182 -6.83 -6.96 8.83
CA LEU A 182 -5.55 -6.36 8.47
C LEU A 182 -4.53 -7.42 8.07
N ASP A 183 -3.60 -7.05 7.23
CA ASP A 183 -2.39 -7.82 6.98
C ASP A 183 -1.48 -7.83 8.22
N ARG A 184 -0.40 -8.62 8.16
CA ARG A 184 0.56 -8.75 9.27
C ARG A 184 1.22 -7.41 9.65
N VAL A 185 1.41 -6.50 8.70
CA VAL A 185 2.03 -5.18 8.95
C VAL A 185 1.02 -4.25 9.63
N GLY A 186 -0.21 -4.19 9.13
CA GLY A 186 -1.28 -3.40 9.72
C GLY A 186 -1.65 -3.85 11.14
N ALA A 187 -1.65 -5.16 11.39
CA ALA A 187 -1.98 -5.72 12.72
C ALA A 187 -0.92 -5.42 13.81
N LYS A 188 0.29 -5.02 13.42
CA LYS A 188 1.38 -4.66 14.37
C LYS A 188 1.45 -3.15 14.67
N ARG A 189 0.66 -2.34 14.01
CA ARG A 189 0.62 -0.87 14.16
C ARG A 189 -0.49 -0.41 15.07
#